data_de39ad83239e06699f878e4710510c7c
#
_entry.id   de39ad83239e06699f878e4710510c7c
#
_cell.length_a   1.000
_cell.length_b   1.000
_cell.length_c   1.000
_cell.angle_alpha   90.00
_cell.angle_beta   90.00
_cell.angle_gamma   90.00
#
_symmetry.space_group_name_H-M   'P 1'
#
loop_
_entity.id
_entity.type
_entity.pdbx_description
1 polymer ?
#
loop_
_entity_poly.entity_id
_entity_poly.type
_entity_poly.pdbx_seq_one_letter_code
_entity_poly.pdbx_strand_id
1 'polypeptide(L)'
;MKTATVTWISYNNCGTFLQAYALQHIVEKLKCCNVILDDQSKLLVQYRPKRNLAGIAKAIKNKLQLFLMRDYLHRVNSSYSRFRELYLKLENPETIADDIDIYICGSDQIWNPSLRFNSYYYLDFTEKTKIAYAPSIGSDVVTEEWMANALPLIKRFAHLSVREEQGAAISVH
;
A
#
# COMPACT_ATOMS: atom_id res chain seq x y z
N MET A 1 -19.51 11.76 -8.00
CA MET A 1 -18.05 11.68 -8.20
C MET A 1 -17.60 10.30 -7.81
N LYS A 2 -16.84 9.63 -8.64
CA LYS A 2 -16.30 8.30 -8.39
C LYS A 2 -14.79 8.40 -8.11
N THR A 3 -14.32 7.78 -7.05
CA THR A 3 -12.92 7.84 -6.61
C THR A 3 -12.34 6.45 -6.50
N ALA A 4 -11.04 6.31 -6.74
CA ALA A 4 -10.32 5.06 -6.53
C ALA A 4 -9.16 5.28 -5.56
N THR A 5 -9.07 4.43 -4.54
CA THR A 5 -8.01 4.49 -3.53
C THR A 5 -6.97 3.42 -3.80
N VAL A 6 -5.70 3.82 -3.77
CA VAL A 6 -4.52 2.94 -3.84
C VAL A 6 -3.82 2.95 -2.49
N THR A 7 -3.82 1.81 -1.81
CA THR A 7 -3.16 1.62 -0.52
C THR A 7 -2.75 0.15 -0.36
N TRP A 8 -1.96 -0.16 0.66
CA TRP A 8 -1.67 -1.55 0.96
C TRP A 8 -2.89 -2.26 1.52
N ILE A 9 -3.24 -3.38 0.91
CA ILE A 9 -4.28 -4.30 1.36
C ILE A 9 -3.86 -5.77 1.23
N SER A 10 -2.63 -6.02 0.80
CA SER A 10 -2.11 -7.37 0.55
C SER A 10 -1.47 -8.01 1.79
N TYR A 11 -1.18 -7.23 2.82
CA TYR A 11 -0.66 -7.74 4.08
C TYR A 11 -1.77 -8.04 5.07
N ASN A 12 -1.70 -9.20 5.69
CA ASN A 12 -2.56 -9.56 6.80
C ASN A 12 -2.15 -8.81 8.08
N ASN A 13 -2.43 -7.53 8.12
CA ASN A 13 -2.14 -6.61 9.22
C ASN A 13 -3.38 -5.79 9.56
N CYS A 14 -3.79 -5.80 10.82
CA CYS A 14 -4.97 -5.09 11.28
C CYS A 14 -4.91 -3.59 10.96
N GLY A 15 -3.75 -2.96 11.17
CA GLY A 15 -3.58 -1.53 10.92
C GLY A 15 -3.80 -1.18 9.45
N THR A 16 -3.23 -1.98 8.54
CA THR A 16 -3.39 -1.82 7.10
C THR A 16 -4.85 -1.91 6.65
N PHE A 17 -5.59 -2.90 7.16
CA PHE A 17 -7.01 -3.05 6.82
C PHE A 17 -7.89 -1.95 7.40
N LEU A 18 -7.66 -1.60 8.67
CA LEU A 18 -8.46 -0.58 9.35
C LEU A 18 -8.24 0.82 8.76
N GLN A 19 -7.01 1.17 8.36
CA GLN A 19 -6.76 2.44 7.69
C GLN A 19 -7.42 2.51 6.31
N ALA A 20 -7.37 1.41 5.52
CA ALA A 20 -8.03 1.34 4.22
C ALA A 20 -9.56 1.49 4.35
N TYR A 21 -10.14 0.77 5.31
CA TYR A 21 -11.57 0.88 5.64
C TYR A 21 -11.95 2.29 6.10
N ALA A 22 -11.16 2.90 6.99
CA ALA A 22 -11.43 4.24 7.49
C ALA A 22 -11.37 5.29 6.37
N LEU A 23 -10.37 5.21 5.49
CA LEU A 23 -10.25 6.11 4.36
C LEU A 23 -11.43 5.95 3.39
N GLN A 24 -11.77 4.70 3.01
CA GLN A 24 -12.96 4.41 2.20
C GLN A 24 -14.20 5.06 2.81
N HIS A 25 -14.42 4.88 4.10
CA HIS A 25 -15.62 5.35 4.80
C HIS A 25 -15.69 6.89 4.88
N ILE A 26 -14.55 7.55 5.09
CA ILE A 26 -14.48 9.02 5.11
C ILE A 26 -14.77 9.59 3.72
N VAL A 27 -14.19 9.01 2.66
CA VAL A 27 -14.44 9.45 1.29
C VAL A 27 -15.92 9.27 0.91
N GLU A 28 -16.55 8.17 1.34
CA GLU A 28 -17.97 7.94 1.13
C GLU A 28 -18.87 8.92 1.90
N LYS A 29 -18.48 9.33 3.13
CA LYS A 29 -19.19 10.40 3.86
C LYS A 29 -19.15 11.74 3.13
N LEU A 30 -18.15 11.97 2.29
CA LEU A 30 -18.10 13.15 1.40
C LEU A 30 -18.97 13.00 0.15
N LYS A 31 -19.86 11.99 0.12
CA LYS A 31 -20.77 11.66 -0.99
C LYS A 31 -20.06 11.26 -2.29
N CYS A 32 -18.87 10.70 -2.17
CA CYS A 32 -18.15 10.10 -3.29
C CYS A 32 -18.38 8.57 -3.29
N CYS A 33 -18.51 7.99 -4.49
CA CYS A 33 -18.46 6.54 -4.64
C CYS A 33 -17.00 6.11 -4.67
N ASN A 34 -16.49 5.52 -3.57
CA ASN A 34 -15.11 5.10 -3.47
C ASN A 34 -14.94 3.60 -3.66
N VAL A 35 -13.91 3.21 -4.41
CA VAL A 35 -13.43 1.84 -4.53
C VAL A 35 -11.95 1.77 -4.15
N ILE A 36 -11.49 0.61 -3.69
CA ILE A 36 -10.07 0.38 -3.41
C ILE A 36 -9.52 -0.53 -4.50
N LEU A 37 -8.41 -0.12 -5.12
CA LEU A 37 -7.77 -0.93 -6.13
C LEU A 37 -7.02 -2.08 -5.48
N ASP A 38 -7.39 -3.30 -5.85
CA ASP A 38 -6.73 -4.51 -5.34
C ASP A 38 -5.34 -4.67 -5.96
N ASP A 39 -4.32 -4.47 -5.14
CA ASP A 39 -2.90 -4.49 -5.55
C ASP A 39 -2.21 -5.84 -5.30
N GLN A 40 -2.95 -6.91 -4.99
CA GLN A 40 -2.40 -8.21 -4.57
C GLN A 40 -1.25 -8.73 -5.44
N SER A 41 -1.25 -8.41 -6.72
CA SER A 41 -0.20 -8.83 -7.65
C SER A 41 1.09 -8.00 -7.58
N LYS A 42 1.08 -6.84 -6.92
CA LYS A 42 2.14 -5.82 -7.03
C LYS A 42 3.08 -5.74 -5.83
N LEU A 43 2.75 -6.41 -4.73
CA LEU A 43 3.52 -6.42 -3.48
C LEU A 43 4.35 -7.70 -3.28
N LEU A 44 5.07 -8.15 -4.28
CA LEU A 44 6.06 -9.19 -4.07
C LEU A 44 7.34 -8.58 -3.50
N VAL A 45 7.37 -8.36 -2.18
CA VAL A 45 8.63 -8.21 -1.46
C VAL A 45 9.35 -9.55 -1.51
N GLN A 46 10.22 -9.71 -2.50
CA GLN A 46 11.07 -10.89 -2.59
C GLN A 46 12.16 -10.79 -1.50
N TYR A 47 11.85 -11.30 -0.31
CA TYR A 47 12.88 -11.59 0.67
C TYR A 47 13.76 -12.73 0.11
N ARG A 48 14.97 -12.39 -0.32
CA ARG A 48 15.98 -13.41 -0.69
C ARG A 48 16.80 -13.76 0.56
N PRO A 49 16.60 -14.96 1.15
CA PRO A 49 17.41 -15.37 2.29
C PRO A 49 18.90 -15.49 1.88
N LYS A 50 19.79 -15.03 2.77
CA LYS A 50 21.24 -15.22 2.57
C LYS A 50 21.53 -16.73 2.51
N ARG A 51 22.22 -17.17 1.47
CA ARG A 51 22.64 -18.56 1.25
C ARG A 51 23.88 -18.90 2.09
N ASN A 52 23.74 -19.00 3.41
CA ASN A 52 24.77 -19.54 4.29
C ASN A 52 24.15 -20.60 5.20
N LEU A 53 24.98 -21.41 5.88
CA LEU A 53 24.52 -22.49 6.76
C LEU A 53 23.54 -22.02 7.84
N ALA A 54 23.79 -20.85 8.43
CA ALA A 54 22.89 -20.23 9.39
C ALA A 54 21.54 -19.84 8.75
N GLY A 55 21.55 -19.37 7.50
CA GLY A 55 20.34 -19.08 6.74
C GLY A 55 19.52 -20.33 6.42
N ILE A 56 20.17 -21.45 6.12
CA ILE A 56 19.51 -22.74 5.89
C ILE A 56 18.85 -23.24 7.17
N ALA A 57 19.58 -23.25 8.30
CA ALA A 57 19.04 -23.66 9.61
C ALA A 57 17.83 -22.77 10.01
N LYS A 58 17.93 -21.45 9.81
CA LYS A 58 16.82 -20.51 10.03
C LYS A 58 15.62 -20.81 9.12
N ALA A 59 15.85 -21.15 7.87
CA ALA A 59 14.79 -21.50 6.93
C ALA A 59 14.06 -22.78 7.33
N ILE A 60 14.78 -23.81 7.78
CA ILE A 60 14.20 -25.08 8.30
C ILE A 60 13.37 -24.81 9.54
N LYS A 61 13.93 -24.05 10.52
CA LYS A 61 13.20 -23.66 11.74
C LYS A 61 11.91 -22.91 11.39
N ASN A 62 11.98 -21.92 10.50
CA ASN A 62 10.81 -21.16 10.06
C ASN A 62 9.77 -22.06 9.38
N LYS A 63 10.20 -23.00 8.53
CA LYS A 63 9.29 -23.94 7.85
C LYS A 63 8.59 -24.87 8.85
N LEU A 64 9.30 -25.37 9.85
CA LEU A 64 8.73 -26.17 10.93
C LEU A 64 7.74 -25.36 11.76
N GLN A 65 8.09 -24.14 12.14
CA GLN A 65 7.20 -23.23 12.87
C GLN A 65 5.93 -22.91 12.08
N LEU A 66 6.03 -22.62 10.79
CA LEU A 66 4.88 -22.41 9.91
C LEU A 66 3.99 -23.65 9.83
N PHE A 67 4.59 -24.84 9.78
CA PHE A 67 3.85 -26.10 9.80
C PHE A 67 3.08 -26.30 11.10
N LEU A 68 3.72 -26.07 12.25
CA LEU A 68 3.08 -26.17 13.57
C LEU A 68 1.98 -25.12 13.78
N MET A 69 2.11 -23.95 13.16
CA MET A 69 1.13 -22.87 13.25
C MET A 69 0.09 -22.89 12.12
N ARG A 70 0.11 -23.89 11.25
CA ARG A 70 -0.72 -23.94 10.04
C ARG A 70 -2.20 -23.61 10.28
N ASP A 71 -2.80 -24.26 11.28
CA ASP A 71 -4.23 -24.11 11.55
C ASP A 71 -4.56 -22.74 12.17
N TYR A 72 -3.65 -22.17 12.94
CA TYR A 72 -3.75 -20.81 13.43
C TYR A 72 -3.65 -19.79 12.27
N LEU A 73 -2.63 -19.93 11.43
CA LEU A 73 -2.43 -19.07 10.26
C LEU A 73 -3.60 -19.16 9.28
N HIS A 74 -4.15 -20.35 9.08
CA HIS A 74 -5.33 -20.53 8.25
C HIS A 74 -6.53 -19.74 8.80
N ARG A 75 -6.81 -19.82 10.11
CA ARG A 75 -7.89 -19.05 10.74
C ARG A 75 -7.66 -17.54 10.63
N VAL A 76 -6.43 -17.08 10.90
CA VAL A 76 -6.07 -15.67 10.77
C VAL A 76 -6.26 -15.19 9.34
N ASN A 77 -5.73 -15.90 8.36
CA ASN A 77 -5.87 -15.55 6.94
C ASN A 77 -7.34 -15.53 6.50
N SER A 78 -8.13 -16.52 6.92
CA SER A 78 -9.58 -16.56 6.63
C SER A 78 -10.32 -15.36 7.23
N SER A 79 -9.93 -14.91 8.43
CA SER A 79 -10.54 -13.72 9.05
C SER A 79 -10.21 -12.46 8.27
N TYR A 80 -8.97 -12.30 7.79
CA TYR A 80 -8.59 -11.17 6.94
C TYR A 80 -9.29 -11.20 5.58
N SER A 81 -9.36 -12.36 4.93
CA SER A 81 -10.11 -12.51 3.66
C SER A 81 -11.57 -12.12 3.85
N ARG A 82 -12.21 -12.62 4.92
CA ARG A 82 -13.59 -12.28 5.24
C ARG A 82 -13.78 -10.79 5.50
N PHE A 83 -12.84 -10.13 6.20
CA PHE A 83 -12.89 -8.68 6.41
C PHE A 83 -12.84 -7.93 5.06
N ARG A 84 -11.94 -8.31 4.17
CA ARG A 84 -11.82 -7.71 2.83
C ARG A 84 -13.12 -7.82 2.06
N GLU A 85 -13.69 -9.03 1.99
CA GLU A 85 -14.93 -9.31 1.25
C GLU A 85 -16.13 -8.55 1.80
N LEU A 86 -16.22 -8.38 3.13
CA LEU A 86 -17.40 -7.78 3.77
C LEU A 86 -17.33 -6.25 3.87
N TYR A 87 -16.13 -5.68 3.98
CA TYR A 87 -15.99 -4.27 4.38
C TYR A 87 -15.23 -3.40 3.37
N LEU A 88 -14.45 -3.99 2.47
CA LEU A 88 -13.72 -3.24 1.47
C LEU A 88 -14.38 -3.39 0.09
N LYS A 89 -14.56 -2.28 -0.59
CA LYS A 89 -15.07 -2.26 -1.97
C LYS A 89 -13.88 -2.37 -2.93
N LEU A 90 -13.47 -3.61 -3.19
CA LEU A 90 -12.31 -3.92 -4.00
C LEU A 90 -12.66 -3.97 -5.48
N GLU A 91 -11.82 -3.34 -6.30
CA GLU A 91 -11.90 -3.40 -7.76
C GLU A 91 -10.55 -3.81 -8.34
N ASN A 92 -10.59 -4.54 -9.45
CA ASN A 92 -9.37 -4.92 -10.15
C ASN A 92 -8.83 -3.70 -10.93
N PRO A 93 -7.56 -3.28 -10.68
CA PRO A 93 -6.98 -2.14 -11.39
C PRO A 93 -6.87 -2.33 -12.91
N GLU A 94 -6.89 -3.57 -13.43
CA GLU A 94 -6.82 -3.85 -14.87
C GLU A 94 -8.18 -3.73 -15.57
N THR A 95 -9.25 -3.83 -14.83
CA THR A 95 -10.63 -3.81 -15.37
C THR A 95 -11.44 -2.64 -14.89
N ILE A 96 -10.85 -1.75 -14.09
CA ILE A 96 -11.56 -0.58 -13.58
C ILE A 96 -12.00 0.32 -14.73
N ALA A 97 -13.24 0.74 -14.67
CA ALA A 97 -13.80 1.59 -15.71
C ALA A 97 -13.13 2.98 -15.77
N ASP A 98 -13.12 3.59 -16.95
CA ASP A 98 -12.56 4.93 -17.18
C ASP A 98 -13.34 6.07 -16.48
N ASP A 99 -14.39 5.73 -15.73
CA ASP A 99 -15.30 6.67 -15.05
C ASP A 99 -14.78 7.15 -13.68
N ILE A 100 -13.54 6.82 -13.30
CA ILE A 100 -12.91 7.37 -12.09
C ILE A 100 -12.56 8.83 -12.32
N ASP A 101 -13.04 9.70 -11.44
CA ASP A 101 -12.77 11.15 -11.49
C ASP A 101 -11.46 11.50 -10.77
N ILE A 102 -11.21 10.88 -9.62
CA ILE A 102 -10.06 11.19 -8.75
C ILE A 102 -9.43 9.89 -8.23
N TYR A 103 -8.12 9.83 -8.26
CA TYR A 103 -7.34 8.79 -7.61
C TYR A 103 -6.72 9.29 -6.31
N ILE A 104 -6.80 8.48 -5.25
CA ILE A 104 -6.27 8.79 -3.92
C ILE A 104 -5.23 7.74 -3.55
N CYS A 105 -4.02 8.12 -3.17
CA CYS A 105 -3.06 7.20 -2.60
C CYS A 105 -2.83 7.48 -1.10
N GLY A 106 -2.60 6.45 -0.35
CA GLY A 106 -2.41 6.50 1.11
C GLY A 106 -3.50 5.71 1.85
N SER A 107 -3.43 5.62 3.18
CA SER A 107 -2.48 6.29 4.10
C SER A 107 -1.41 5.35 4.65
N ASP A 108 -0.94 4.34 4.13
CA ASP A 108 0.07 3.42 4.70
C ASP A 108 1.51 3.82 4.31
N GLN A 109 2.52 3.03 4.73
CA GLN A 109 3.94 3.24 4.40
C GLN A 109 4.24 2.93 2.92
N ILE A 110 3.35 3.36 2.05
CA ILE A 110 3.42 3.07 0.61
C ILE A 110 4.56 3.80 -0.10
N TRP A 111 5.16 4.81 0.54
CA TRP A 111 6.30 5.58 0.03
C TRP A 111 7.61 5.29 0.78
N ASN A 112 7.69 4.15 1.49
CA ASN A 112 8.89 3.81 2.26
C ASN A 112 10.10 3.51 1.36
N PRO A 113 11.21 4.28 1.45
CA PRO A 113 12.40 4.10 0.62
C PRO A 113 13.18 2.82 0.92
N SER A 114 12.94 2.17 2.07
CA SER A 114 13.53 0.87 2.41
C SER A 114 12.92 -0.28 1.62
N LEU A 115 11.81 -0.05 0.94
CA LEU A 115 11.15 -1.01 0.07
C LEU A 115 11.57 -0.80 -1.38
N ARG A 116 11.31 -1.81 -2.22
CA ARG A 116 11.50 -1.65 -3.66
C ARG A 116 10.56 -0.55 -4.17
N PHE A 117 11.13 0.43 -4.87
CA PHE A 117 10.35 1.49 -5.51
C PHE A 117 9.28 0.90 -6.43
N ASN A 118 8.05 1.43 -6.33
CA ASN A 118 6.93 1.03 -7.18
C ASN A 118 6.09 2.27 -7.53
N SER A 119 6.17 2.70 -8.78
CA SER A 119 5.47 3.89 -9.29
C SER A 119 3.94 3.80 -9.18
N TYR A 120 3.40 2.59 -9.05
CA TYR A 120 1.96 2.37 -8.83
C TYR A 120 1.42 3.12 -7.62
N TYR A 121 2.18 3.17 -6.51
CA TYR A 121 1.78 3.90 -5.30
C TYR A 121 1.92 5.42 -5.42
N TYR A 122 2.49 5.90 -6.52
CA TYR A 122 2.52 7.32 -6.91
C TYR A 122 1.48 7.64 -7.98
N LEU A 123 0.57 6.71 -8.27
CA LEU A 123 -0.48 6.84 -9.28
C LEU A 123 0.07 7.18 -10.67
N ASP A 124 1.21 6.59 -11.05
CA ASP A 124 1.88 6.86 -12.32
C ASP A 124 1.13 6.32 -13.53
N PHE A 125 0.18 5.41 -13.32
CA PHE A 125 -0.64 4.78 -14.34
C PHE A 125 -1.79 5.67 -14.86
N THR A 126 -1.99 6.87 -14.32
CA THR A 126 -3.10 7.74 -14.70
C THR A 126 -2.68 9.20 -14.80
N GLU A 127 -3.33 9.96 -15.70
CA GLU A 127 -3.20 11.42 -15.81
C GLU A 127 -4.38 12.18 -15.16
N LYS A 128 -5.36 11.47 -14.58
CA LYS A 128 -6.47 12.08 -13.85
C LYS A 128 -6.02 12.74 -12.56
N THR A 129 -6.89 13.50 -11.92
CA THR A 129 -6.59 14.17 -10.64
C THR A 129 -6.10 13.19 -9.59
N LYS A 130 -4.97 13.50 -8.97
CA LYS A 130 -4.28 12.68 -7.96
C LYS A 130 -4.25 13.39 -6.62
N ILE A 131 -4.60 12.68 -5.57
CA ILE A 131 -4.54 13.15 -4.18
C ILE A 131 -3.68 12.16 -3.38
N ALA A 132 -2.71 12.68 -2.62
CA ALA A 132 -1.99 11.90 -1.63
C ALA A 132 -2.54 12.23 -0.24
N TYR A 133 -3.14 11.22 0.40
CA TYR A 133 -3.69 11.35 1.75
C TYR A 133 -2.82 10.60 2.75
N ALA A 134 -1.95 11.32 3.43
CA ALA A 134 -1.09 10.82 4.48
C ALA A 134 -0.29 9.54 4.15
N PRO A 135 0.24 9.33 2.90
CA PRO A 135 1.22 8.26 2.72
C PRO A 135 2.41 8.50 3.64
N SER A 136 2.96 7.39 4.16
CA SER A 136 4.10 7.44 5.08
C SER A 136 5.37 7.03 4.34
N ILE A 137 6.46 7.77 4.59
CA ILE A 137 7.81 7.42 4.19
C ILE A 137 8.37 6.36 5.16
N GLY A 138 8.02 6.44 6.45
CA GLY A 138 8.35 5.43 7.46
C GLY A 138 9.85 5.16 7.62
N SER A 139 10.70 6.11 7.22
CA SER A 139 12.15 6.02 7.29
C SER A 139 12.77 7.41 7.46
N ASP A 140 13.77 7.50 8.33
CA ASP A 140 14.56 8.74 8.52
C ASP A 140 15.63 8.92 7.43
N VAL A 141 15.91 7.86 6.68
CA VAL A 141 16.93 7.85 5.63
C VAL A 141 16.28 7.73 4.27
N VAL A 142 16.49 8.75 3.45
CA VAL A 142 16.03 8.81 2.07
C VAL A 142 17.26 8.83 1.15
N THR A 143 17.34 7.90 0.21
CA THR A 143 18.44 7.81 -0.75
C THR A 143 18.24 8.76 -1.92
N GLU A 144 19.35 9.20 -2.55
CA GLU A 144 19.28 10.02 -3.77
C GLU A 144 18.56 9.30 -4.91
N GLU A 145 18.75 7.98 -5.02
CA GLU A 145 18.07 7.15 -6.01
C GLU A 145 16.55 7.17 -5.81
N TRP A 146 16.09 7.03 -4.56
CA TRP A 146 14.66 7.12 -4.26
C TRP A 146 14.11 8.52 -4.59
N MET A 147 14.84 9.58 -4.21
CA MET A 147 14.45 10.96 -4.51
C MET A 147 14.33 11.21 -6.02
N ALA A 148 15.30 10.73 -6.80
CA ALA A 148 15.29 10.87 -8.26
C ALA A 148 14.07 10.20 -8.90
N ASN A 149 13.61 9.08 -8.36
CA ASN A 149 12.45 8.36 -8.87
C ASN A 149 11.10 8.91 -8.34
N ALA A 150 11.05 9.26 -7.05
CA ALA A 150 9.79 9.62 -6.38
C ALA A 150 9.38 11.09 -6.61
N LEU A 151 10.33 12.02 -6.55
CA LEU A 151 10.04 13.46 -6.58
C LEU A 151 9.30 13.92 -7.85
N PRO A 152 9.66 13.48 -9.07
CA PRO A 152 8.90 13.83 -10.28
C PRO A 152 7.45 13.36 -10.22
N LEU A 153 7.18 12.22 -9.57
CA LEU A 153 5.83 11.67 -9.43
C LEU A 153 5.05 12.38 -8.34
N ILE A 154 5.70 12.71 -7.22
CA ILE A 154 5.09 13.49 -6.12
C ILE A 154 4.61 14.86 -6.61
N LYS A 155 5.37 15.53 -7.47
CA LYS A 155 5.00 16.83 -8.05
C LYS A 155 3.74 16.80 -8.95
N ARG A 156 3.27 15.62 -9.34
CA ARG A 156 2.05 15.46 -10.16
C ARG A 156 0.77 15.39 -9.32
N PHE A 157 0.85 15.43 -8.00
CA PHE A 157 -0.33 15.41 -7.13
C PHE A 157 -0.94 16.82 -7.05
N ALA A 158 -2.26 16.92 -7.25
CA ALA A 158 -3.01 18.16 -7.09
C ALA A 158 -3.12 18.58 -5.62
N HIS A 159 -3.23 17.59 -4.72
CA HIS A 159 -3.26 17.79 -3.28
C HIS A 159 -2.37 16.74 -2.61
N LEU A 160 -1.56 17.21 -1.69
CA LEU A 160 -0.56 16.40 -1.01
C LEU A 160 -0.61 16.61 0.48
N SER A 161 -0.82 15.55 1.24
CA SER A 161 -0.53 15.47 2.67
C SER A 161 0.31 14.25 2.94
N VAL A 162 1.22 14.32 3.88
CA VAL A 162 2.09 13.23 4.32
C VAL A 162 1.97 13.04 5.82
N ARG A 163 2.31 11.86 6.32
CA ARG A 163 2.14 11.53 7.72
C ARG A 163 3.21 12.17 8.61
N GLU A 164 4.44 12.27 8.12
CA GLU A 164 5.61 12.72 8.87
C GLU A 164 6.11 14.09 8.38
N GLU A 165 6.69 14.88 9.30
CA GLU A 165 7.31 16.19 8.98
C GLU A 165 8.44 16.07 7.95
N GLN A 166 9.23 14.98 8.02
CA GLN A 166 10.29 14.71 7.04
C GLN A 166 9.71 14.54 5.63
N GLY A 167 8.56 13.90 5.51
CA GLY A 167 7.84 13.79 4.23
C GLY A 167 7.39 15.14 3.70
N ALA A 168 6.96 16.05 4.57
CA ALA A 168 6.59 17.40 4.19
C ALA A 168 7.81 18.18 3.65
N ALA A 169 8.97 18.08 4.29
CA ALA A 169 10.20 18.71 3.83
C ALA A 169 10.64 18.25 2.43
N ILE A 170 10.45 16.96 2.11
CA ILE A 170 10.76 16.39 0.79
C ILE A 170 9.80 16.93 -0.30
N SER A 171 8.55 17.19 0.07
CA SER A 171 7.50 17.59 -0.87
C SER A 171 7.58 19.06 -1.28
N VAL A 172 8.36 19.88 -0.59
CA VAL A 172 8.50 21.34 -0.81
C VAL A 172 9.66 21.65 -1.77
N HIS A 173 10.51 20.68 -2.09
CA HIS A 173 11.62 20.80 -3.03
C HIS A 173 11.23 20.27 -4.41
#